data_41a57a5582d1a5f513f06a0e02d9576e
#
_entry.id   41a57a5582d1a5f513f06a0e02d9576e
#
_cell.length_a   1.000
_cell.length_b   1.000
_cell.length_c   1.000
_cell.angle_alpha   90.00
_cell.angle_beta   90.00
_cell.angle_gamma   90.00
#
_symmetry.space_group_name_H-M   'P 1'
#
loop_
_entity.id
_entity.type
_entity.pdbx_description
1 polymer ?
#
loop_
_entity_poly.entity_id
_entity_poly.type
_entity_poly.pdbx_seq_one_letter_code
_entity_poly.pdbx_strand_id
1 'polypeptide(L)'
;WGNNKNDKRAQFMTALPNQVKETWDSKDAMTSTYTCGYGYIKWRNVTKDDQIPASGDAYTSIDFPLFRTGEAYLTAAEAILRGAKGSKAEALKYVNEIRERAYMSGKYAKAGVRSDVSGDIEESELTLDFIMAERQRELASELVRRTDLIRFGKYTKGHNWDWKNGERLGTDVDDHFQLFPIPQTEFSNNPKLKQNAGYAN
;
A
#
# COMPACT_ATOMS: atom_id res chain seq x y z
N TRP A 1 7.51 0.74 -6.52
CA TRP A 1 8.58 -0.23 -6.77
C TRP A 1 9.50 0.16 -7.95
N GLY A 2 9.04 0.99 -8.88
CA GLY A 2 9.85 1.35 -10.04
C GLY A 2 10.34 0.10 -10.81
N ASN A 3 11.58 0.16 -11.30
CA ASN A 3 12.19 -0.95 -12.03
C ASN A 3 12.87 -2.00 -11.12
N ASN A 4 12.63 -1.96 -9.82
CA ASN A 4 13.30 -2.85 -8.87
C ASN A 4 12.68 -4.25 -8.85
N LYS A 5 13.16 -5.12 -9.73
CA LYS A 5 12.72 -6.52 -9.84
C LYS A 5 13.17 -7.41 -8.66
N ASN A 6 14.04 -6.90 -7.80
CA ASN A 6 14.57 -7.67 -6.67
C ASN A 6 13.65 -7.60 -5.44
N ASP A 7 12.82 -6.57 -5.32
CA ASP A 7 11.82 -6.48 -4.28
C ASP A 7 10.67 -7.48 -4.56
N LYS A 8 10.58 -8.54 -3.76
CA LYS A 8 9.59 -9.62 -3.95
C LYS A 8 8.16 -9.20 -3.62
N ARG A 9 7.97 -8.01 -3.07
CA ARG A 9 6.63 -7.42 -2.88
C ARG A 9 6.06 -6.83 -4.17
N ALA A 10 6.89 -6.61 -5.19
CA ALA A 10 6.46 -6.17 -6.51
C ALA A 10 5.75 -7.30 -7.29
N GLN A 11 4.66 -7.80 -6.73
CA GLN A 11 3.90 -8.93 -7.26
C GLN A 11 2.83 -8.44 -8.23
N PHE A 12 3.22 -8.19 -9.47
CA PHE A 12 2.33 -7.77 -10.53
C PHE A 12 2.17 -8.83 -11.59
N MET A 13 0.93 -9.08 -11.96
CA MET A 13 0.57 -9.93 -13.09
C MET A 13 0.37 -9.05 -14.32
N THR A 14 1.09 -9.36 -15.38
CA THR A 14 1.05 -8.63 -16.67
C THR A 14 0.30 -9.38 -17.75
N ALA A 15 -0.11 -10.62 -17.50
CA ALA A 15 -0.93 -11.41 -18.39
C ALA A 15 -1.80 -12.38 -17.58
N LEU A 16 -3.04 -12.57 -18.00
CA LEU A 16 -3.87 -13.68 -17.54
C LEU A 16 -3.57 -14.91 -18.40
N PRO A 17 -3.70 -16.14 -17.87
CA PRO A 17 -3.64 -17.34 -18.69
C PRO A 17 -4.59 -17.18 -19.88
N ASN A 18 -4.07 -17.39 -21.08
CA ASN A 18 -4.80 -17.28 -22.34
C ASN A 18 -5.30 -15.88 -22.76
N GLN A 19 -4.83 -14.82 -22.13
CA GLN A 19 -5.12 -13.44 -22.56
C GLN A 19 -3.82 -12.67 -22.75
N VAL A 20 -3.66 -12.09 -23.93
CA VAL A 20 -2.61 -11.08 -24.14
C VAL A 20 -3.07 -9.85 -23.40
N LYS A 21 -2.34 -9.49 -22.35
CA LYS A 21 -2.59 -8.24 -21.67
C LYS A 21 -2.05 -7.11 -22.54
N GLU A 22 -2.93 -6.22 -22.92
CA GLU A 22 -2.48 -4.98 -23.53
C GLU A 22 -1.56 -4.28 -22.55
N THR A 23 -0.41 -3.84 -23.03
CA THR A 23 0.53 -3.05 -22.23
C THR A 23 -0.20 -1.82 -21.73
N TRP A 24 -0.25 -1.65 -20.44
CA TRP A 24 -0.88 -0.49 -19.86
C TRP A 24 -0.14 0.77 -20.32
N ASP A 25 -0.77 1.53 -21.18
CA ASP A 25 -0.52 2.94 -21.28
C ASP A 25 -1.41 3.62 -20.24
N SER A 26 -0.80 4.28 -19.28
CA SER A 26 -1.50 5.06 -18.24
C SER A 26 -2.48 6.08 -18.83
N LYS A 27 -2.34 6.40 -20.11
CA LYS A 27 -3.17 7.34 -20.85
C LYS A 27 -4.58 6.83 -21.10
N ASP A 28 -4.76 5.52 -21.18
CA ASP A 28 -6.02 4.89 -21.58
C ASP A 28 -6.62 4.01 -20.50
N ALA A 29 -6.04 4.02 -19.30
CA ALA A 29 -6.44 3.15 -18.19
C ALA A 29 -7.90 3.30 -17.75
N MET A 30 -8.53 4.44 -18.02
CA MET A 30 -9.92 4.72 -17.65
C MET A 30 -10.97 4.16 -18.62
N THR A 31 -10.58 3.74 -19.80
CA THR A 31 -11.52 3.30 -20.85
C THR A 31 -11.62 1.81 -20.97
N SER A 32 -10.92 1.08 -20.11
CA SER A 32 -10.61 -0.29 -20.40
C SER A 32 -11.34 -1.29 -19.51
N THR A 33 -11.42 -2.49 -20.02
CA THR A 33 -12.01 -3.64 -19.36
C THR A 33 -11.15 -4.09 -18.17
N TYR A 34 -11.68 -4.92 -17.29
CA TYR A 34 -11.00 -5.55 -16.15
C TYR A 34 -9.63 -6.18 -16.51
N THR A 35 -9.43 -6.53 -17.77
CA THR A 35 -8.21 -7.18 -18.27
C THR A 35 -7.06 -6.20 -18.56
N CYS A 36 -7.27 -4.89 -18.49
CA CYS A 36 -6.26 -3.89 -18.77
C CYS A 36 -5.46 -3.52 -17.51
N GLY A 37 -4.21 -3.09 -17.70
CA GLY A 37 -3.31 -2.69 -16.61
C GLY A 37 -2.63 -3.86 -15.89
N TYR A 38 -1.93 -3.56 -14.81
CA TYR A 38 -1.25 -4.54 -13.97
C TYR A 38 -2.18 -5.06 -12.88
N GLY A 39 -2.35 -6.38 -12.80
CA GLY A 39 -3.00 -7.01 -11.67
C GLY A 39 -2.04 -7.14 -10.49
N TYR A 40 -2.40 -6.62 -9.32
CA TYR A 40 -1.63 -6.84 -8.10
C TYR A 40 -2.10 -8.12 -7.42
N ILE A 41 -1.18 -9.08 -7.22
CA ILE A 41 -1.52 -10.45 -6.85
C ILE A 41 -1.14 -10.83 -5.42
N LYS A 42 -0.98 -9.89 -4.53
CA LYS A 42 -0.65 -10.15 -3.12
C LYS A 42 -1.66 -11.08 -2.43
N TRP A 43 -2.93 -10.95 -2.77
CA TRP A 43 -4.03 -11.68 -2.14
C TRP A 43 -4.60 -12.74 -3.09
N ARG A 44 -3.79 -13.73 -3.42
CA ARG A 44 -4.24 -14.88 -4.22
C ARG A 44 -4.92 -15.90 -3.31
N ASN A 45 -6.13 -16.33 -3.68
CA ASN A 45 -6.81 -17.41 -2.98
C ASN A 45 -6.22 -18.78 -3.36
N VAL A 46 -5.02 -19.04 -2.87
CA VAL A 46 -4.29 -20.29 -3.09
C VAL A 46 -3.64 -20.75 -1.78
N THR A 47 -3.44 -22.06 -1.66
CA THR A 47 -2.67 -22.64 -0.56
C THR A 47 -1.18 -22.27 -0.67
N LYS A 48 -0.39 -22.62 0.35
CA LYS A 48 1.09 -22.47 0.34
C LYS A 48 1.77 -23.21 -0.82
N ASP A 49 1.10 -24.20 -1.40
CA ASP A 49 1.59 -25.03 -2.51
C ASP A 49 0.94 -24.62 -3.85
N ASP A 50 0.42 -23.39 -3.95
CA ASP A 50 -0.25 -22.82 -5.14
C ASP A 50 -1.47 -23.61 -5.63
N GLN A 51 -2.12 -24.35 -4.75
CA GLN A 51 -3.35 -25.07 -5.08
C GLN A 51 -4.60 -24.25 -4.74
N ILE A 52 -5.67 -24.40 -5.51
CA ILE A 52 -6.97 -23.80 -5.19
C ILE A 52 -7.51 -24.48 -3.92
N PRO A 53 -7.96 -23.72 -2.89
CA PRO A 53 -8.53 -24.31 -1.70
C PRO A 53 -9.79 -25.13 -1.98
N ALA A 54 -10.00 -26.19 -1.22
CA ALA A 54 -11.18 -27.07 -1.37
C ALA A 54 -12.52 -26.38 -1.05
N SER A 55 -12.49 -25.18 -0.46
CA SER A 55 -13.69 -24.38 -0.14
C SER A 55 -14.45 -23.83 -1.36
N GLY A 56 -13.93 -24.07 -2.56
CA GLY A 56 -14.57 -23.65 -3.80
C GLY A 56 -14.40 -22.14 -4.12
N ASP A 57 -15.05 -21.72 -5.18
CA ASP A 57 -14.81 -20.41 -5.80
C ASP A 57 -15.56 -19.25 -5.14
N ALA A 58 -16.54 -19.52 -4.26
CA ALA A 58 -17.45 -18.51 -3.73
C ALA A 58 -16.85 -17.70 -2.56
N TYR A 59 -15.94 -18.28 -1.79
CA TYR A 59 -15.36 -17.65 -0.61
C TYR A 59 -13.86 -17.88 -0.56
N THR A 60 -13.13 -16.84 -0.15
CA THR A 60 -11.69 -16.96 0.10
C THR A 60 -11.41 -17.55 1.47
N SER A 61 -10.38 -18.40 1.56
CA SER A 61 -9.84 -18.90 2.84
C SER A 61 -8.71 -18.01 3.39
N ILE A 62 -8.46 -16.86 2.74
CA ILE A 62 -7.41 -15.94 3.17
C ILE A 62 -7.97 -15.00 4.23
N ASP A 63 -7.30 -14.96 5.37
CA ASP A 63 -7.58 -13.97 6.41
C ASP A 63 -7.06 -12.60 6.01
N PHE A 64 -7.83 -11.56 6.30
CA PHE A 64 -7.37 -10.19 6.14
C PHE A 64 -6.62 -9.75 7.41
N PRO A 65 -5.33 -9.38 7.32
CA PRO A 65 -4.57 -8.95 8.49
C PRO A 65 -5.00 -7.56 8.91
N LEU A 66 -5.53 -7.44 10.12
CA LEU A 66 -5.80 -6.13 10.72
C LEU A 66 -4.52 -5.48 11.24
N PHE A 67 -3.63 -6.27 11.81
CA PHE A 67 -2.32 -5.84 12.31
C PHE A 67 -1.28 -6.90 12.00
N ARG A 68 -0.07 -6.49 11.66
CA ARG A 68 1.05 -7.40 11.44
C ARG A 68 2.40 -6.75 11.74
N THR A 69 3.40 -7.58 11.97
CA THR A 69 4.75 -7.17 12.38
C THR A 69 5.39 -6.14 11.46
N GLY A 70 5.16 -6.24 10.13
CA GLY A 70 5.69 -5.27 9.17
C GLY A 70 5.16 -3.86 9.42
N GLU A 71 3.89 -3.71 9.77
CA GLU A 71 3.32 -2.42 10.15
C GLU A 71 3.91 -1.92 11.46
N ALA A 72 4.06 -2.80 12.46
CA ALA A 72 4.61 -2.42 13.77
C ALA A 72 6.04 -1.87 13.64
N TYR A 73 6.89 -2.52 12.86
CA TYR A 73 8.26 -2.03 12.63
C TYR A 73 8.29 -0.67 11.94
N LEU A 74 7.49 -0.47 10.89
CA LEU A 74 7.45 0.82 10.19
C LEU A 74 6.83 1.92 11.04
N THR A 75 5.86 1.59 11.88
CA THR A 75 5.27 2.53 12.84
C THR A 75 6.27 2.93 13.93
N ALA A 76 7.04 1.98 14.46
CA ALA A 76 8.10 2.28 15.43
C ALA A 76 9.20 3.16 14.81
N ALA A 77 9.67 2.84 13.60
CA ALA A 77 10.64 3.64 12.88
C ALA A 77 10.13 5.07 12.63
N GLU A 78 8.88 5.22 12.20
CA GLU A 78 8.26 6.53 12.00
C GLU A 78 8.17 7.31 13.31
N ALA A 79 7.74 6.68 14.39
CA ALA A 79 7.61 7.33 15.69
C ALA A 79 8.96 7.89 16.16
N ILE A 80 10.05 7.13 16.01
CA ILE A 80 11.41 7.62 16.32
C ILE A 80 11.79 8.82 15.47
N LEU A 81 11.54 8.78 14.16
CA LEU A 81 11.82 9.90 13.27
C LEU A 81 10.98 11.15 13.58
N ARG A 82 9.84 10.97 14.23
CA ARG A 82 8.98 12.07 14.71
C ARG A 82 9.32 12.54 16.11
N GLY A 83 10.41 12.05 16.71
CA GLY A 83 10.90 12.49 18.02
C GLY A 83 10.49 11.62 19.19
N ALA A 84 9.93 10.43 18.99
CA ALA A 84 9.76 9.46 20.06
C ALA A 84 11.13 8.94 20.57
N LYS A 85 11.12 8.35 21.75
CA LYS A 85 12.32 7.73 22.34
C LYS A 85 12.88 6.63 21.44
N GLY A 86 14.17 6.69 21.15
CA GLY A 86 14.90 5.77 20.28
C GLY A 86 15.98 6.50 19.49
N SER A 87 16.81 5.77 18.77
CA SER A 87 17.85 6.31 17.90
C SER A 87 17.49 6.13 16.43
N LYS A 88 18.03 6.98 15.56
CA LYS A 88 17.87 6.83 14.11
C LYS A 88 18.43 5.50 13.60
N ALA A 89 19.51 5.01 14.21
CA ALA A 89 20.08 3.69 13.92
C ALA A 89 19.11 2.55 14.28
N GLU A 90 18.34 2.69 15.36
CA GLU A 90 17.31 1.72 15.72
C GLU A 90 16.16 1.74 14.69
N ALA A 91 15.70 2.92 14.29
CA ALA A 91 14.69 3.07 13.23
C ALA A 91 15.16 2.45 11.91
N LEU A 92 16.44 2.67 11.55
CA LEU A 92 17.07 2.06 10.37
C LEU A 92 17.05 0.52 10.45
N LYS A 93 17.38 -0.03 11.60
CA LYS A 93 17.31 -1.49 11.82
C LYS A 93 15.91 -2.05 11.58
N TYR A 94 14.86 -1.38 12.06
CA TYR A 94 13.48 -1.82 11.82
C TYR A 94 13.11 -1.80 10.33
N VAL A 95 13.55 -0.79 9.61
CA VAL A 95 13.28 -0.68 8.16
C VAL A 95 14.06 -1.74 7.39
N ASN A 96 15.35 -1.92 7.68
CA ASN A 96 16.19 -2.89 6.97
C ASN A 96 15.75 -4.33 7.25
N GLU A 97 15.25 -4.64 8.43
CA GLU A 97 14.64 -5.94 8.73
C GLU A 97 13.51 -6.31 7.75
N ILE A 98 12.65 -5.36 7.41
CA ILE A 98 11.57 -5.55 6.43
C ILE A 98 12.15 -5.70 5.02
N ARG A 99 13.14 -4.89 4.71
CA ARG A 99 13.75 -4.88 3.38
C ARG A 99 14.57 -6.12 3.11
N GLU A 100 15.33 -6.63 4.07
CA GLU A 100 16.01 -7.94 3.99
C GLU A 100 15.02 -9.05 3.63
N ARG A 101 13.88 -9.09 4.32
CA ARG A 101 12.80 -10.05 4.03
C ARG A 101 12.25 -9.85 2.61
N ALA A 102 11.98 -8.63 2.22
CA ALA A 102 11.42 -8.30 0.91
C ALA A 102 12.35 -8.65 -0.25
N TYR A 103 13.64 -8.57 -0.03
CA TYR A 103 14.69 -8.90 -1.00
C TYR A 103 15.19 -10.34 -0.87
N MET A 104 14.71 -11.08 0.13
CA MET A 104 15.18 -12.43 0.45
C MET A 104 16.70 -12.46 0.71
N SER A 105 17.21 -11.43 1.38
CA SER A 105 18.63 -11.26 1.73
C SER A 105 18.89 -11.51 3.22
N GLY A 106 20.13 -11.40 3.65
CA GLY A 106 20.50 -11.59 5.05
C GLY A 106 19.98 -12.90 5.63
N LYS A 107 19.36 -12.84 6.79
CA LYS A 107 18.78 -14.02 7.47
C LYS A 107 17.58 -14.63 6.74
N TYR A 108 17.02 -13.93 5.76
CA TYR A 108 15.88 -14.41 4.95
C TYR A 108 16.33 -15.05 3.62
N ALA A 109 17.62 -15.14 3.36
CA ALA A 109 18.15 -15.80 2.17
C ALA A 109 17.68 -17.25 2.11
N LYS A 110 17.25 -17.70 0.94
CA LYS A 110 16.79 -19.08 0.69
C LYS A 110 17.64 -19.72 -0.41
N ALA A 111 17.98 -20.98 -0.25
CA ALA A 111 18.67 -21.74 -1.28
C ALA A 111 17.85 -21.75 -2.58
N GLY A 112 18.51 -21.46 -3.71
CA GLY A 112 17.88 -21.40 -5.03
C GLY A 112 17.13 -20.10 -5.34
N VAL A 113 17.01 -19.18 -4.37
CA VAL A 113 16.47 -17.83 -4.61
C VAL A 113 17.65 -16.86 -4.71
N ARG A 114 17.68 -16.08 -5.79
CA ARG A 114 18.71 -15.06 -5.96
C ARG A 114 18.57 -13.99 -4.86
N SER A 115 19.58 -13.90 -4.01
CA SER A 115 19.67 -13.00 -2.87
C SER A 115 20.95 -12.17 -2.86
N ASP A 116 21.56 -12.00 -4.03
CA ASP A 116 22.82 -11.27 -4.22
C ASP A 116 22.67 -9.75 -4.20
N VAL A 117 21.44 -9.27 -4.03
CA VAL A 117 21.14 -7.84 -3.94
C VAL A 117 20.52 -7.55 -2.58
N SER A 118 21.22 -6.77 -1.76
CA SER A 118 20.63 -6.23 -0.53
C SER A 118 19.58 -5.17 -0.85
N GLY A 119 18.52 -5.19 -0.08
CA GLY A 119 17.54 -4.13 -0.08
C GLY A 119 17.80 -3.03 0.94
N ASP A 120 18.86 -3.18 1.74
CA ASP A 120 19.15 -2.28 2.84
C ASP A 120 19.40 -0.85 2.36
N ILE A 121 19.03 0.09 3.20
CA ILE A 121 19.29 1.50 3.00
C ILE A 121 20.28 2.02 4.03
N GLU A 122 20.88 3.14 3.71
CA GLU A 122 21.76 3.87 4.63
C GLU A 122 20.94 4.85 5.50
N GLU A 123 21.52 5.25 6.62
CA GLU A 123 20.88 6.18 7.56
C GLU A 123 20.53 7.53 6.92
N SER A 124 21.31 7.97 5.92
CA SER A 124 21.08 9.19 5.16
C SER A 124 19.79 9.15 4.32
N GLU A 125 19.40 7.95 3.87
CA GLU A 125 18.20 7.73 3.06
C GLU A 125 16.93 7.63 3.93
N LEU A 126 17.10 7.38 5.23
CA LEU A 126 15.98 7.19 6.15
C LEU A 126 15.33 8.54 6.50
N THR A 127 14.25 8.85 5.81
CA THR A 127 13.42 10.05 5.98
C THR A 127 11.96 9.68 6.21
N LEU A 128 11.13 10.63 6.64
CA LEU A 128 9.69 10.41 6.75
C LEU A 128 9.04 10.11 5.40
N ASP A 129 9.47 10.76 4.33
CA ASP A 129 8.97 10.46 2.97
C ASP A 129 9.38 9.05 2.54
N PHE A 130 10.60 8.61 2.89
CA PHE A 130 11.01 7.22 2.68
C PHE A 130 10.11 6.24 3.43
N ILE A 131 9.83 6.49 4.71
CA ILE A 131 8.92 5.65 5.52
C ILE A 131 7.53 5.59 4.89
N MET A 132 6.98 6.71 4.45
CA MET A 132 5.66 6.74 3.78
C MET A 132 5.64 5.88 2.51
N ALA A 133 6.71 5.93 1.72
CA ALA A 133 6.87 5.10 0.52
C ALA A 133 7.08 3.62 0.87
N GLU A 134 7.86 3.32 1.92
CA GLU A 134 8.09 1.95 2.37
C GLU A 134 6.81 1.33 2.94
N ARG A 135 6.01 2.09 3.69
CA ARG A 135 4.69 1.66 4.14
C ARG A 135 3.78 1.30 2.96
N GLN A 136 3.82 2.09 1.89
CA GLN A 136 3.05 1.76 0.67
C GLN A 136 3.51 0.45 0.04
N ARG A 137 4.82 0.20 -0.04
CA ARG A 137 5.35 -1.07 -0.58
C ARG A 137 4.98 -2.27 0.29
N GLU A 138 5.09 -2.11 1.59
CA GLU A 138 4.85 -3.19 2.54
C GLU A 138 3.35 -3.49 2.73
N LEU A 139 2.54 -2.45 2.85
CA LEU A 139 1.13 -2.53 3.24
C LEU A 139 0.17 -2.31 2.05
N ALA A 140 0.67 -2.45 0.82
CA ALA A 140 -0.15 -2.33 -0.37
C ALA A 140 -1.36 -3.29 -0.30
N SER A 141 -2.55 -2.79 -0.62
CA SER A 141 -3.83 -3.51 -0.55
C SER A 141 -4.24 -3.98 0.86
N GLU A 142 -3.76 -3.30 1.91
CA GLU A 142 -4.13 -3.55 3.31
C GLU A 142 -4.93 -2.39 3.93
N LEU A 143 -5.56 -1.55 3.11
CA LEU A 143 -6.47 -0.46 3.49
C LEU A 143 -5.86 0.66 4.35
N VAL A 144 -4.56 0.72 4.50
CA VAL A 144 -3.87 1.72 5.36
C VAL A 144 -3.46 2.99 4.62
N ARG A 145 -3.38 2.96 3.27
CA ARG A 145 -2.78 4.06 2.50
C ARG A 145 -3.47 5.41 2.69
N ARG A 146 -4.80 5.44 2.71
CA ARG A 146 -5.57 6.68 2.94
C ARG A 146 -5.22 7.30 4.29
N THR A 147 -5.20 6.50 5.34
CA THR A 147 -4.86 6.93 6.69
C THR A 147 -3.42 7.45 6.76
N ASP A 148 -2.48 6.75 6.12
CA ASP A 148 -1.09 7.21 6.04
C ASP A 148 -0.99 8.57 5.34
N LEU A 149 -1.62 8.75 4.19
CA LEU A 149 -1.59 10.01 3.46
C LEU A 149 -2.19 11.18 4.27
N ILE A 150 -3.30 10.95 4.99
CA ILE A 150 -3.91 11.94 5.89
C ILE A 150 -2.91 12.30 7.01
N ARG A 151 -2.34 11.31 7.67
CA ARG A 151 -1.43 11.47 8.80
C ARG A 151 -0.12 12.16 8.40
N PHE A 152 0.34 11.97 7.16
CA PHE A 152 1.50 12.67 6.59
C PHE A 152 1.13 14.03 5.96
N GLY A 153 -0.13 14.44 5.98
CA GLY A 153 -0.59 15.69 5.37
C GLY A 153 -0.51 15.71 3.84
N LYS A 154 -0.58 14.53 3.21
CA LYS A 154 -0.39 14.35 1.76
C LYS A 154 -1.66 13.87 1.04
N TYR A 155 -2.78 13.68 1.76
CA TYR A 155 -3.98 13.11 1.16
C TYR A 155 -4.66 14.08 0.20
N THR A 156 -4.87 15.30 0.63
CA THR A 156 -5.57 16.32 -0.15
C THR A 156 -4.62 17.15 -0.98
N LYS A 157 -3.41 17.44 -0.48
CA LYS A 157 -2.42 18.30 -1.12
C LYS A 157 -1.03 17.69 -1.13
N GLY A 158 -0.23 18.12 -2.09
CA GLY A 158 1.19 17.82 -2.14
C GLY A 158 1.56 16.35 -2.40
N HIS A 159 0.60 15.54 -2.83
CA HIS A 159 0.82 14.18 -3.30
C HIS A 159 -0.19 13.84 -4.38
N ASN A 160 0.21 14.00 -5.63
CA ASN A 160 -0.60 13.61 -6.77
C ASN A 160 -0.17 12.24 -7.30
N TRP A 161 -1.14 11.50 -7.74
CA TRP A 161 -0.97 10.29 -8.52
C TRP A 161 -1.90 10.37 -9.73
N ASP A 162 -1.59 9.64 -10.77
CA ASP A 162 -2.38 9.62 -11.99
C ASP A 162 -3.86 9.38 -11.68
N TRP A 163 -4.69 10.17 -12.33
CA TRP A 163 -6.15 10.12 -12.23
C TRP A 163 -6.74 10.53 -10.88
N LYS A 164 -5.95 11.06 -9.96
CA LYS A 164 -6.50 11.65 -8.74
C LYS A 164 -7.50 12.76 -9.09
N ASN A 165 -8.70 12.67 -8.53
CA ASN A 165 -9.82 13.57 -8.79
C ASN A 165 -10.25 13.61 -10.28
N GLY A 166 -10.06 12.52 -11.02
CA GLY A 166 -10.39 12.43 -12.45
C GLY A 166 -9.42 13.13 -13.40
N GLU A 167 -8.43 13.84 -12.87
CA GLU A 167 -7.42 14.52 -13.67
C GLU A 167 -6.25 13.58 -13.99
N ARG A 168 -5.88 13.50 -15.26
CA ARG A 168 -4.87 12.55 -15.74
C ARG A 168 -3.53 12.63 -15.00
N LEU A 169 -3.05 13.83 -14.73
CA LEU A 169 -1.79 14.04 -13.99
C LEU A 169 -2.02 14.15 -12.48
N GLY A 170 -3.24 13.90 -12.05
CA GLY A 170 -3.67 14.11 -10.70
C GLY A 170 -3.77 15.60 -10.31
N THR A 171 -4.53 15.87 -9.29
CA THR A 171 -4.66 17.22 -8.73
C THR A 171 -4.89 17.16 -7.22
N ASP A 172 -4.74 18.28 -6.55
CA ASP A 172 -5.18 18.43 -5.18
C ASP A 172 -6.71 18.29 -5.10
N VAL A 173 -7.19 17.83 -3.96
CA VAL A 173 -8.61 17.73 -3.64
C VAL A 173 -8.92 18.56 -2.40
N ASP A 174 -10.19 18.89 -2.21
CA ASP A 174 -10.60 19.69 -1.06
C ASP A 174 -10.34 18.97 0.27
N ASP A 175 -10.00 19.75 1.29
CA ASP A 175 -9.61 19.21 2.61
C ASP A 175 -10.76 18.47 3.32
N HIS A 176 -12.02 18.75 2.98
CA HIS A 176 -13.14 18.01 3.58
C HIS A 176 -13.11 16.51 3.28
N PHE A 177 -12.47 16.08 2.19
CA PHE A 177 -12.31 14.66 1.87
C PHE A 177 -11.43 13.87 2.87
N GLN A 178 -10.77 14.55 3.81
CA GLN A 178 -10.09 13.87 4.92
C GLN A 178 -11.06 13.18 5.88
N LEU A 179 -12.30 13.66 5.96
CA LEU A 179 -13.37 13.04 6.72
C LEU A 179 -14.41 12.43 5.77
N PHE A 180 -15.11 11.42 6.21
CA PHE A 180 -16.27 10.92 5.50
C PHE A 180 -17.51 11.73 5.86
N PRO A 181 -18.51 11.86 4.96
CA PRO A 181 -19.80 12.42 5.34
C PRO A 181 -20.49 11.51 6.37
N ILE A 182 -21.23 12.13 7.27
CA ILE A 182 -22.14 11.38 8.15
C ILE A 182 -23.27 10.85 7.28
N PRO A 183 -23.62 9.56 7.34
CA PRO A 183 -24.69 8.97 6.55
C PRO A 183 -26.05 9.66 6.80
N GLN A 184 -26.83 9.85 5.76
CA GLN A 184 -28.14 10.52 5.85
C GLN A 184 -29.10 9.84 6.85
N THR A 185 -29.01 8.52 6.99
CA THR A 185 -29.81 7.77 7.96
C THR A 185 -29.58 8.20 9.40
N GLU A 186 -28.37 8.67 9.73
CA GLU A 186 -28.06 9.11 11.09
C GLU A 186 -28.76 10.40 11.48
N PHE A 187 -29.02 11.29 10.51
CA PHE A 187 -29.79 12.53 10.77
C PHE A 187 -31.25 12.25 11.10
N SER A 188 -31.83 11.19 10.54
CA SER A 188 -33.18 10.75 10.86
C SER A 188 -33.28 10.25 12.30
N ASN A 189 -32.23 9.60 12.78
CA ASN A 189 -32.15 9.04 14.14
C ASN A 189 -31.76 10.10 15.19
N ASN A 190 -30.97 11.09 14.78
CA ASN A 190 -30.49 12.15 15.67
C ASN A 190 -30.51 13.53 14.96
N PRO A 191 -31.65 14.28 15.06
CA PRO A 191 -31.81 15.60 14.42
C PRO A 191 -30.82 16.66 14.92
N LYS A 192 -30.07 16.40 16.01
CA LYS A 192 -29.06 17.33 16.53
C LYS A 192 -27.71 17.19 15.87
N LEU A 193 -27.51 16.16 15.05
CA LEU A 193 -26.27 16.00 14.29
C LEU A 193 -26.11 17.16 13.29
N LYS A 194 -24.85 17.55 13.10
CA LYS A 194 -24.46 18.47 12.05
C LYS A 194 -23.49 17.75 11.14
N GLN A 195 -23.69 17.91 9.84
CA GLN A 195 -22.81 17.33 8.84
C GLN A 195 -21.38 17.89 8.97
N ASN A 196 -20.40 17.09 8.63
CA ASN A 196 -19.02 17.54 8.49
C ASN A 196 -18.92 18.65 7.45
N ALA A 197 -18.08 19.65 7.72
CA ALA A 197 -17.89 20.78 6.82
C ALA A 197 -17.51 20.31 5.40
N GLY A 198 -18.08 20.99 4.39
CA GLY A 198 -17.85 20.67 2.98
C GLY A 198 -18.82 19.67 2.36
N TYR A 199 -19.67 19.01 3.16
CA TYR A 199 -20.72 18.13 2.68
C TYR A 199 -22.10 18.79 2.82
N ALA A 200 -22.99 18.49 1.87
CA ALA A 200 -24.38 18.91 1.96
C ALA A 200 -25.14 18.10 3.03
N ASN A 201 -26.14 18.75 3.66
CA ASN A 201 -27.07 18.09 4.57
C ASN A 201 -28.10 17.26 3.79
#